data_0a6b64c8c845e7e8d043108cc977d562
#
_entry.id   0a6b64c8c845e7e8d043108cc977d562
#
_cell.length_a   1.000
_cell.length_b   1.000
_cell.length_c   1.000
_cell.angle_alpha   90.00
_cell.angle_beta   90.00
_cell.angle_gamma   90.00
#
_symmetry.space_group_name_H-M   'P 1'
#
loop_
_entity.id
_entity.type
_entity.pdbx_description
1 polymer ?
#
loop_
_entity_poly.entity_id
_entity_poly.type
_entity_poly.pdbx_seq_one_letter_code
_entity_poly.pdbx_strand_id
1 'polypeptide(L)'
;MPNLPSSATEYRNLIALLIVSAFIVAGGIHYQTPMLAAIAAEFGTDAATTGWIPTLSFGGLLLGIGLFVPLGDRLDKRALVLSKIVVLTLAQASMAVAPSIAVLAAGSLVTGICSSLLQHFIAITAEVAQPNHRGRALGTQLTAMFSGILFARIVGGLVANHFGWRYSYMLSAVMLVMIIPVLWLRLPNTRPTTQAPYVELLRSLWALWRGHGGIRRAAAIQFMFGICYGGFWGVAAPMLAVLHRAGPSTAGLMGIPGATGILVARPAGRWTDRVGLRPVVLTGICSMLLAWVAMSFGAWSIAAIVIGAMLLDIGLRAAMVANQTLINSAVPDSRARANTLFGLHVWSGNAAGAFLASLAFAQFGWLAVCGVAMTATLLALLVHLSAGRTRPAD
;
A
#
# COMPACT_ATOMS: atom_id res chain seq x y z
N MET A 1 21.02 -24.91 -13.26
CA MET A 1 19.91 -24.91 -12.29
C MET A 1 20.07 -23.68 -11.43
N PRO A 2 19.00 -22.93 -11.04
CA PRO A 2 19.17 -21.90 -10.03
C PRO A 2 19.76 -22.55 -8.79
N ASN A 3 20.62 -21.82 -8.06
CA ASN A 3 21.16 -22.27 -6.76
C ASN A 3 19.98 -22.32 -5.75
N LEU A 4 19.11 -23.32 -5.90
CA LEU A 4 18.05 -23.56 -4.93
C LEU A 4 18.68 -24.09 -3.64
N PRO A 5 18.11 -23.75 -2.48
CA PRO A 5 18.59 -24.23 -1.19
C PRO A 5 18.72 -25.75 -1.20
N SER A 6 19.90 -26.25 -0.88
CA SER A 6 20.21 -27.69 -0.89
C SER A 6 19.78 -28.37 0.40
N SER A 7 19.54 -27.61 1.47
CA SER A 7 19.15 -28.12 2.79
C SER A 7 17.87 -27.44 3.31
N ALA A 8 17.16 -28.12 4.21
CA ALA A 8 16.00 -27.58 4.89
C ALA A 8 16.33 -26.30 5.70
N THR A 9 17.57 -26.21 6.19
CA THR A 9 18.06 -25.04 6.93
C THR A 9 18.26 -23.85 6.01
N GLU A 10 18.89 -24.04 4.84
CA GLU A 10 19.07 -22.97 3.84
C GLU A 10 17.74 -22.45 3.32
N TYR A 11 16.79 -23.35 3.05
CA TYR A 11 15.43 -23.00 2.68
C TYR A 11 14.76 -22.12 3.74
N ARG A 12 14.79 -22.53 5.01
CA ARG A 12 14.20 -21.79 6.12
C ARG A 12 14.85 -20.41 6.27
N ASN A 13 16.17 -20.32 6.14
CA ASN A 13 16.90 -19.07 6.23
C ASN A 13 16.58 -18.11 5.07
N LEU A 14 16.41 -18.62 3.86
CA LEU A 14 16.01 -17.79 2.71
C LEU A 14 14.58 -17.25 2.88
N ILE A 15 13.63 -18.08 3.29
CA ILE A 15 12.26 -17.61 3.56
C ILE A 15 12.25 -16.57 4.69
N ALA A 16 12.99 -16.78 5.77
CA ALA A 16 13.12 -15.81 6.85
C ALA A 16 13.72 -14.48 6.36
N LEU A 17 14.74 -14.52 5.51
CA LEU A 17 15.34 -13.34 4.88
C LEU A 17 14.32 -12.56 4.05
N LEU A 18 13.53 -13.23 3.21
CA LEU A 18 12.49 -12.60 2.39
C LEU A 18 11.38 -11.97 3.26
N ILE A 19 11.01 -12.63 4.36
CA ILE A 19 10.03 -12.12 5.34
C ILE A 19 10.56 -10.84 6.01
N VAL A 20 11.80 -10.85 6.52
CA VAL A 20 12.43 -9.68 7.16
C VAL A 20 12.61 -8.54 6.15
N SER A 21 13.03 -8.85 4.92
CA SER A 21 13.16 -7.86 3.86
C SER A 21 11.82 -7.21 3.51
N ALA A 22 10.74 -8.01 3.45
CA ALA A 22 9.40 -7.50 3.19
C ALA A 22 8.91 -6.58 4.33
N PHE A 23 9.20 -6.91 5.59
CA PHE A 23 8.92 -6.04 6.75
C PHE A 23 9.62 -4.69 6.62
N ILE A 24 10.92 -4.67 6.33
CA ILE A 24 11.73 -3.44 6.22
C ILE A 24 11.25 -2.58 5.05
N VAL A 25 11.12 -3.16 3.86
CA VAL A 25 10.75 -2.43 2.64
C VAL A 25 9.32 -1.89 2.71
N ALA A 26 8.38 -2.64 3.31
CA ALA A 26 7.00 -2.21 3.46
C ALA A 26 6.86 -0.95 4.33
N GLY A 27 7.76 -0.76 5.29
CA GLY A 27 7.81 0.46 6.10
C GLY A 27 8.19 1.70 5.30
N GLY A 28 8.98 1.58 4.24
CA GLY A 28 9.65 2.68 3.55
C GLY A 28 8.75 3.86 3.17
N ILE A 29 7.59 3.61 2.56
CA ILE A 29 6.62 4.65 2.17
C ILE A 29 5.71 5.11 3.32
N HIS A 30 5.80 4.50 4.50
CA HIS A 30 4.88 4.76 5.61
C HIS A 30 5.51 5.55 6.76
N TYR A 31 6.84 5.66 6.82
CA TYR A 31 7.52 6.50 7.82
C TYR A 31 7.05 7.95 7.78
N GLN A 32 6.85 8.50 6.59
CA GLN A 32 6.46 9.89 6.38
C GLN A 32 5.10 10.27 6.98
N THR A 33 4.16 9.32 7.03
CA THR A 33 2.76 9.58 7.40
C THR A 33 2.61 10.33 8.74
N PRO A 34 3.24 9.93 9.86
CA PRO A 34 3.12 10.64 11.13
C PRO A 34 3.93 11.95 11.20
N MET A 35 4.85 12.18 10.26
CA MET A 35 5.81 13.28 10.31
C MET A 35 5.38 14.50 9.50
N LEU A 36 4.34 14.42 8.66
CA LEU A 36 3.97 15.48 7.71
C LEU A 36 3.75 16.83 8.37
N ALA A 37 3.15 16.86 9.57
CA ALA A 37 2.96 18.11 10.31
C ALA A 37 4.28 18.72 10.79
N ALA A 38 5.22 17.89 11.28
CA ALA A 38 6.54 18.33 11.72
C ALA A 38 7.38 18.84 10.54
N ILE A 39 7.28 18.17 9.38
CA ILE A 39 7.92 18.60 8.13
C ILE A 39 7.35 19.95 7.68
N ALA A 40 6.01 20.10 7.70
CA ALA A 40 5.35 21.37 7.37
C ALA A 40 5.82 22.53 8.24
N ALA A 41 5.89 22.30 9.56
CA ALA A 41 6.33 23.29 10.52
C ALA A 41 7.79 23.72 10.31
N GLU A 42 8.70 22.80 10.02
CA GLU A 42 10.12 23.10 9.80
C GLU A 42 10.35 23.90 8.51
N PHE A 43 9.64 23.56 7.42
CA PHE A 43 9.79 24.26 6.14
C PHE A 43 8.84 25.46 5.99
N GLY A 44 8.03 25.78 7.00
CA GLY A 44 7.10 26.91 6.95
C GLY A 44 6.05 26.77 5.84
N THR A 45 5.55 25.55 5.59
CA THR A 45 4.63 25.26 4.49
C THR A 45 3.30 24.70 4.98
N ASP A 46 2.34 24.59 4.08
CA ASP A 46 1.00 24.09 4.33
C ASP A 46 0.84 22.57 4.05
N ALA A 47 -0.35 22.06 4.34
CA ALA A 47 -0.70 20.66 4.09
C ALA A 47 -0.79 20.34 2.59
N ALA A 48 -1.10 21.30 1.72
CA ALA A 48 -1.14 21.07 0.27
C ALA A 48 0.27 20.80 -0.27
N THR A 49 1.26 21.57 0.19
CA THR A 49 2.66 21.42 -0.20
C THR A 49 3.26 20.13 0.35
N THR A 50 3.05 19.80 1.63
CA THR A 50 3.55 18.55 2.21
C THR A 50 2.79 17.33 1.71
N GLY A 51 1.57 17.48 1.23
CA GLY A 51 0.76 16.43 0.61
C GLY A 51 1.37 15.84 -0.66
N TRP A 52 2.31 16.52 -1.32
CA TRP A 52 3.07 15.95 -2.42
C TRP A 52 3.95 14.76 -1.99
N ILE A 53 4.39 14.73 -0.74
CA ILE A 53 5.22 13.64 -0.20
C ILE A 53 4.47 12.30 -0.28
N PRO A 54 3.30 12.08 0.36
CA PRO A 54 2.56 10.83 0.24
C PRO A 54 1.98 10.62 -1.17
N THR A 55 1.56 11.67 -1.87
CA THR A 55 1.07 11.58 -3.25
C THR A 55 2.11 10.95 -4.18
N LEU A 56 3.35 11.46 -4.14
CA LEU A 56 4.43 10.94 -4.97
C LEU A 56 4.92 9.57 -4.52
N SER A 57 4.86 9.24 -3.22
CA SER A 57 5.14 7.88 -2.75
C SER A 57 4.15 6.86 -3.33
N PHE A 58 2.85 7.12 -3.26
CA PHE A 58 1.84 6.23 -3.83
C PHE A 58 1.86 6.22 -5.36
N GLY A 59 2.07 7.39 -5.98
CA GLY A 59 2.28 7.51 -7.43
C GLY A 59 3.53 6.77 -7.89
N GLY A 60 4.62 6.85 -7.13
CA GLY A 60 5.84 6.09 -7.37
C GLY A 60 5.61 4.58 -7.29
N LEU A 61 4.85 4.12 -6.29
CA LEU A 61 4.52 2.69 -6.15
C LEU A 61 3.62 2.21 -7.31
N LEU A 62 2.68 3.03 -7.77
CA LEU A 62 1.90 2.79 -8.97
C LEU A 62 2.81 2.58 -10.19
N LEU A 63 3.75 3.51 -10.43
CA LEU A 63 4.74 3.40 -11.52
C LEU A 63 5.64 2.17 -11.33
N GLY A 64 6.08 1.93 -10.10
CA GLY A 64 6.91 0.79 -9.74
C GLY A 64 6.24 -0.55 -10.06
N ILE A 65 4.97 -0.70 -9.72
CA ILE A 65 4.18 -1.90 -10.03
C ILE A 65 3.94 -2.02 -11.54
N GLY A 66 3.51 -0.94 -12.18
CA GLY A 66 3.20 -0.95 -13.61
C GLY A 66 4.40 -1.27 -14.50
N LEU A 67 5.57 -0.74 -14.15
CA LEU A 67 6.77 -0.87 -14.98
C LEU A 67 7.67 -2.04 -14.56
N PHE A 68 7.92 -2.22 -13.26
CA PHE A 68 8.96 -3.15 -12.81
C PHE A 68 8.43 -4.55 -12.48
N VAL A 69 7.13 -4.74 -12.19
CA VAL A 69 6.61 -6.09 -11.97
C VAL A 69 6.63 -6.90 -13.27
N PRO A 70 6.14 -6.39 -14.42
CA PRO A 70 6.29 -7.11 -15.70
C PRO A 70 7.75 -7.29 -16.13
N LEU A 71 8.63 -6.35 -15.77
CA LEU A 71 10.06 -6.45 -16.05
C LEU A 71 10.72 -7.60 -15.27
N GLY A 72 10.24 -7.89 -14.05
CA GLY A 72 10.68 -9.02 -13.23
C GLY A 72 10.37 -10.40 -13.83
N ASP A 73 9.42 -10.48 -14.78
CA ASP A 73 9.14 -11.71 -15.51
C ASP A 73 10.18 -11.95 -16.64
N ARG A 74 10.88 -10.90 -17.08
CA ARG A 74 11.87 -10.94 -18.17
C ARG A 74 13.32 -10.91 -17.71
N LEU A 75 13.60 -10.38 -16.55
CA LEU A 75 14.95 -10.22 -16.00
C LEU A 75 15.16 -11.12 -14.79
N ASP A 76 16.42 -11.27 -14.40
CA ASP A 76 16.75 -11.90 -13.12
C ASP A 76 16.22 -11.03 -11.97
N LYS A 77 15.27 -11.59 -11.21
CA LYS A 77 14.66 -10.91 -10.06
C LYS A 77 15.70 -10.52 -9.00
N ARG A 78 16.80 -11.30 -8.87
CA ARG A 78 17.90 -10.95 -7.97
C ARG A 78 18.53 -9.62 -8.34
N ALA A 79 18.88 -9.42 -9.60
CA ALA A 79 19.47 -8.17 -10.08
C ALA A 79 18.52 -6.98 -9.85
N LEU A 80 17.22 -7.15 -10.14
CA LEU A 80 16.19 -6.13 -9.89
C LEU A 80 16.04 -5.83 -8.40
N VAL A 81 16.06 -6.84 -7.54
CA VAL A 81 15.95 -6.64 -6.09
C VAL A 81 17.17 -5.88 -5.56
N LEU A 82 18.37 -6.31 -5.92
CA LEU A 82 19.60 -5.69 -5.42
C LEU A 82 19.77 -4.25 -5.91
N SER A 83 19.49 -3.97 -7.18
CA SER A 83 19.55 -2.60 -7.70
C SER A 83 18.52 -1.69 -7.03
N LYS A 84 17.28 -2.13 -6.90
CA LYS A 84 16.21 -1.33 -6.32
C LYS A 84 16.40 -1.09 -4.82
N ILE A 85 16.92 -2.07 -4.06
CA ILE A 85 17.14 -1.87 -2.63
C ILE A 85 18.26 -0.87 -2.35
N VAL A 86 19.32 -0.83 -3.18
CA VAL A 86 20.36 0.18 -3.12
C VAL A 86 19.77 1.56 -3.42
N VAL A 87 19.00 1.70 -4.50
CA VAL A 87 18.36 2.97 -4.85
C VAL A 87 17.37 3.41 -3.75
N LEU A 88 16.62 2.48 -3.15
CA LEU A 88 15.73 2.75 -2.03
C LEU A 88 16.52 3.29 -0.82
N THR A 89 17.65 2.67 -0.51
CA THR A 89 18.52 3.11 0.59
C THR A 89 19.05 4.52 0.37
N LEU A 90 19.51 4.81 -0.85
CA LEU A 90 19.99 6.16 -1.22
C LEU A 90 18.85 7.20 -1.14
N ALA A 91 17.64 6.84 -1.57
CA ALA A 91 16.48 7.71 -1.45
C ALA A 91 16.16 8.00 0.02
N GLN A 92 16.11 6.99 0.90
CA GLN A 92 15.86 7.19 2.33
C GLN A 92 16.98 8.02 2.99
N ALA A 93 18.24 7.78 2.65
CA ALA A 93 19.35 8.56 3.14
C ALA A 93 19.29 10.03 2.68
N SER A 94 18.96 10.28 1.42
CA SER A 94 18.78 11.65 0.90
C SER A 94 17.63 12.39 1.59
N MET A 95 16.53 11.68 1.91
CA MET A 95 15.42 12.26 2.65
C MET A 95 15.80 12.60 4.10
N ALA A 96 16.68 11.81 4.74
CA ALA A 96 17.18 12.09 6.08
C ALA A 96 17.97 13.41 6.18
N VAL A 97 18.61 13.84 5.08
CA VAL A 97 19.40 15.08 5.01
C VAL A 97 18.74 16.14 4.10
N ALA A 98 17.47 15.98 3.78
CA ALA A 98 16.78 16.83 2.81
C ALA A 98 16.79 18.31 3.23
N PRO A 99 17.29 19.20 2.36
CA PRO A 99 17.29 20.65 2.62
C PRO A 99 15.99 21.34 2.21
N SER A 100 15.10 20.63 1.50
CA SER A 100 13.84 21.20 0.98
C SER A 100 12.78 20.14 0.79
N ILE A 101 11.51 20.56 0.72
CA ILE A 101 10.37 19.69 0.39
C ILE A 101 10.51 19.06 -1.00
N ALA A 102 11.12 19.75 -1.96
CA ALA A 102 11.34 19.20 -3.30
C ALA A 102 12.22 17.93 -3.26
N VAL A 103 13.27 17.92 -2.43
CA VAL A 103 14.12 16.73 -2.21
C VAL A 103 13.34 15.61 -1.53
N LEU A 104 12.50 15.93 -0.52
CA LEU A 104 11.61 14.96 0.12
C LEU A 104 10.61 14.38 -0.88
N ALA A 105 10.00 15.20 -1.70
CA ALA A 105 9.02 14.79 -2.72
C ALA A 105 9.67 13.88 -3.78
N ALA A 106 10.85 14.25 -4.29
CA ALA A 106 11.62 13.43 -5.23
C ALA A 106 12.06 12.10 -4.60
N GLY A 107 12.60 12.12 -3.37
CA GLY A 107 12.95 10.93 -2.62
C GLY A 107 11.76 10.02 -2.35
N SER A 108 10.59 10.61 -2.10
CA SER A 108 9.33 9.87 -1.90
C SER A 108 8.86 9.17 -3.17
N LEU A 109 8.98 9.82 -4.34
CA LEU A 109 8.70 9.20 -5.64
C LEU A 109 9.60 7.98 -5.86
N VAL A 110 10.91 8.14 -5.66
CA VAL A 110 11.89 7.06 -5.82
C VAL A 110 11.63 5.93 -4.82
N THR A 111 11.35 6.27 -3.56
CA THR A 111 10.96 5.31 -2.51
C THR A 111 9.72 4.52 -2.95
N GLY A 112 8.71 5.18 -3.48
CA GLY A 112 7.51 4.54 -3.99
C GLY A 112 7.83 3.55 -5.12
N ILE A 113 8.56 3.99 -6.15
CA ILE A 113 8.97 3.14 -7.29
C ILE A 113 9.72 1.89 -6.78
N CYS A 114 10.66 2.07 -5.87
CA CYS A 114 11.45 0.97 -5.31
C CYS A 114 10.62 0.05 -4.42
N SER A 115 9.59 0.51 -3.73
CA SER A 115 8.75 -0.30 -2.85
C SER A 115 7.97 -1.39 -3.59
N SER A 116 7.87 -1.34 -4.92
CA SER A 116 7.39 -2.46 -5.74
C SER A 116 8.27 -3.72 -5.63
N LEU A 117 9.44 -3.64 -4.94
CA LEU A 117 10.23 -4.80 -4.47
C LEU A 117 9.39 -5.84 -3.74
N LEU A 118 8.35 -5.42 -3.02
CA LEU A 118 7.44 -6.32 -2.30
C LEU A 118 6.82 -7.37 -3.21
N GLN A 119 6.48 -7.00 -4.45
CA GLN A 119 5.93 -7.93 -5.44
C GLN A 119 6.97 -8.96 -5.88
N HIS A 120 8.24 -8.56 -6.01
CA HIS A 120 9.34 -9.46 -6.35
C HIS A 120 9.64 -10.44 -5.21
N PHE A 121 9.60 -9.98 -3.95
CA PHE A 121 9.74 -10.87 -2.78
C PHE A 121 8.62 -11.91 -2.71
N ILE A 122 7.36 -11.52 -2.98
CA ILE A 122 6.22 -12.44 -3.05
C ILE A 122 6.44 -13.48 -4.16
N ALA A 123 6.88 -13.05 -5.35
CA ALA A 123 7.15 -13.94 -6.48
C ALA A 123 8.28 -14.93 -6.16
N ILE A 124 9.41 -14.45 -5.61
CA ILE A 124 10.53 -15.32 -5.23
C ILE A 124 10.10 -16.32 -4.15
N THR A 125 9.34 -15.86 -3.13
CA THR A 125 8.80 -16.76 -2.10
C THR A 125 7.91 -17.83 -2.71
N ALA A 126 7.05 -17.47 -3.66
CA ALA A 126 6.18 -18.43 -4.35
C ALA A 126 6.95 -19.44 -5.21
N GLU A 127 8.08 -19.06 -5.80
CA GLU A 127 8.95 -19.92 -6.60
C GLU A 127 9.78 -20.88 -5.75
N VAL A 128 10.31 -20.38 -4.64
CA VAL A 128 11.21 -21.15 -3.74
C VAL A 128 10.40 -22.05 -2.79
N ALA A 129 9.21 -21.63 -2.36
CA ALA A 129 8.44 -22.33 -1.35
C ALA A 129 7.98 -23.71 -1.82
N GLN A 130 8.20 -24.71 -0.97
CA GLN A 130 7.70 -26.07 -1.20
C GLN A 130 6.17 -26.06 -1.37
N PRO A 131 5.60 -26.87 -2.28
CA PRO A 131 4.17 -26.85 -2.59
C PRO A 131 3.27 -26.91 -1.33
N ASN A 132 3.60 -27.80 -0.38
CA ASN A 132 2.84 -28.01 0.85
C ASN A 132 2.98 -26.87 1.88
N HIS A 133 3.98 -25.99 1.75
CA HIS A 133 4.27 -24.91 2.68
C HIS A 133 4.13 -23.52 2.04
N ARG A 134 3.85 -23.44 0.72
CA ARG A 134 3.75 -22.18 -0.04
C ARG A 134 2.74 -21.21 0.55
N GLY A 135 1.55 -21.68 0.86
CA GLY A 135 0.50 -20.83 1.46
C GLY A 135 0.91 -20.26 2.81
N ARG A 136 1.58 -21.07 3.65
CA ARG A 136 2.09 -20.61 4.95
C ARG A 136 3.20 -19.58 4.80
N ALA A 137 4.16 -19.80 3.89
CA ALA A 137 5.26 -18.87 3.63
C ALA A 137 4.75 -17.52 3.14
N LEU A 138 3.85 -17.49 2.14
CA LEU A 138 3.22 -16.28 1.62
C LEU A 138 2.38 -15.56 2.68
N GLY A 139 1.59 -16.29 3.47
CA GLY A 139 0.80 -15.71 4.56
C GLY A 139 1.68 -15.06 5.62
N THR A 140 2.79 -15.68 6.01
CA THR A 140 3.75 -15.11 6.97
C THR A 140 4.42 -13.85 6.39
N GLN A 141 4.77 -13.86 5.11
CA GLN A 141 5.37 -12.71 4.43
C GLN A 141 4.40 -11.52 4.35
N LEU A 142 3.13 -11.75 4.03
CA LEU A 142 2.09 -10.71 4.05
C LEU A 142 1.90 -10.13 5.46
N THR A 143 1.88 -10.99 6.48
CA THR A 143 1.83 -10.55 7.88
C THR A 143 3.01 -9.66 8.23
N ALA A 144 4.24 -10.05 7.85
CA ALA A 144 5.44 -9.26 8.07
C ALA A 144 5.37 -7.90 7.35
N MET A 145 4.86 -7.88 6.13
CA MET A 145 4.65 -6.65 5.36
C MET A 145 3.71 -5.68 6.09
N PHE A 146 2.56 -6.15 6.56
CA PHE A 146 1.63 -5.32 7.34
C PHE A 146 2.21 -4.88 8.69
N SER A 147 2.97 -5.77 9.35
CA SER A 147 3.67 -5.42 10.59
C SER A 147 4.75 -4.36 10.35
N GLY A 148 5.44 -4.39 9.21
CA GLY A 148 6.40 -3.36 8.80
C GLY A 148 5.75 -2.00 8.57
N ILE A 149 4.57 -1.96 7.96
CA ILE A 149 3.77 -0.73 7.80
C ILE A 149 3.41 -0.15 9.18
N LEU A 150 2.91 -0.99 10.08
CA LEU A 150 2.52 -0.58 11.43
C LEU A 150 3.73 -0.08 12.22
N PHE A 151 4.84 -0.84 12.18
CA PHE A 151 6.10 -0.47 12.81
C PHE A 151 6.59 0.90 12.34
N ALA A 152 6.62 1.13 11.02
CA ALA A 152 7.08 2.39 10.45
C ALA A 152 6.25 3.60 10.92
N ARG A 153 4.95 3.43 11.05
CA ARG A 153 4.07 4.49 11.58
C ARG A 153 4.33 4.75 13.05
N ILE A 154 4.33 3.71 13.89
CA ILE A 154 4.47 3.86 15.35
C ILE A 154 5.89 4.32 15.69
N VAL A 155 6.91 3.57 15.26
CA VAL A 155 8.30 3.87 15.59
C VAL A 155 8.77 5.14 14.89
N GLY A 156 8.36 5.34 13.62
CA GLY A 156 8.63 6.58 12.89
C GLY A 156 8.05 7.80 13.60
N GLY A 157 6.81 7.72 14.10
CA GLY A 157 6.20 8.78 14.88
C GLY A 157 6.89 9.04 16.23
N LEU A 158 7.27 7.98 16.95
CA LEU A 158 8.01 8.08 18.22
C LEU A 158 9.40 8.69 18.01
N VAL A 159 10.15 8.21 17.03
CA VAL A 159 11.49 8.74 16.69
C VAL A 159 11.38 10.20 16.26
N ALA A 160 10.42 10.52 15.39
CA ALA A 160 10.21 11.89 14.95
C ALA A 160 9.87 12.86 16.08
N ASN A 161 9.11 12.39 17.08
CA ASN A 161 8.73 13.21 18.23
C ASN A 161 9.87 13.52 19.19
N HIS A 162 10.82 12.57 19.37
CA HIS A 162 11.90 12.71 20.36
C HIS A 162 13.21 13.21 19.74
N PHE A 163 13.51 12.83 18.50
CA PHE A 163 14.79 13.10 17.84
C PHE A 163 14.63 13.96 16.57
N GLY A 164 13.42 14.14 16.08
CA GLY A 164 13.14 14.82 14.82
C GLY A 164 12.89 13.85 13.66
N TRP A 165 12.13 14.32 12.67
CA TRP A 165 11.65 13.51 11.55
C TRP A 165 12.79 12.93 10.67
N ARG A 166 13.92 13.61 10.59
CA ARG A 166 15.10 13.14 9.82
C ARG A 166 15.63 11.79 10.32
N TYR A 167 15.62 11.59 11.63
CA TYR A 167 16.07 10.34 12.24
C TYR A 167 15.20 9.15 11.91
N SER A 168 13.90 9.35 11.58
CA SER A 168 13.02 8.29 11.12
C SER A 168 13.42 7.77 9.73
N TYR A 169 13.81 8.66 8.82
CA TYR A 169 14.38 8.27 7.53
C TYR A 169 15.77 7.64 7.67
N MET A 170 16.61 8.16 8.58
CA MET A 170 17.91 7.57 8.88
C MET A 170 17.75 6.14 9.42
N LEU A 171 16.80 5.89 10.33
CA LEU A 171 16.49 4.56 10.83
C LEU A 171 16.11 3.61 9.67
N SER A 172 15.25 4.05 8.77
CA SER A 172 14.88 3.28 7.58
C SER A 172 16.11 2.96 6.70
N ALA A 173 16.96 3.96 6.43
CA ALA A 173 18.16 3.77 5.64
C ALA A 173 19.13 2.78 6.29
N VAL A 174 19.34 2.86 7.61
CA VAL A 174 20.19 1.92 8.35
C VAL A 174 19.67 0.49 8.27
N MET A 175 18.36 0.28 8.48
CA MET A 175 17.74 -1.05 8.34
C MET A 175 17.94 -1.63 6.93
N LEU A 176 17.83 -0.80 5.89
CA LEU A 176 18.08 -1.20 4.51
C LEU A 176 19.55 -1.53 4.25
N VAL A 177 20.49 -0.72 4.74
CA VAL A 177 21.94 -1.00 4.64
C VAL A 177 22.27 -2.35 5.27
N MET A 178 21.72 -2.65 6.45
CA MET A 178 21.99 -3.92 7.15
C MET A 178 21.51 -5.15 6.39
N ILE A 179 20.42 -5.06 5.63
CA ILE A 179 19.86 -6.21 4.91
C ILE A 179 20.50 -6.45 3.54
N ILE A 180 21.11 -5.42 2.92
CA ILE A 180 21.73 -5.51 1.58
C ILE A 180 22.79 -6.62 1.48
N PRO A 181 23.81 -6.71 2.37
CA PRO A 181 24.82 -7.76 2.29
C PRO A 181 24.22 -9.15 2.39
N VAL A 182 23.21 -9.33 3.25
CA VAL A 182 22.56 -10.62 3.44
C VAL A 182 21.78 -11.03 2.18
N LEU A 183 21.06 -10.08 1.57
CA LEU A 183 20.36 -10.32 0.29
C LEU A 183 21.38 -10.63 -0.82
N TRP A 184 22.47 -9.90 -0.90
CA TRP A 184 23.50 -10.15 -1.91
C TRP A 184 24.07 -11.56 -1.81
N LEU A 185 24.35 -12.03 -0.59
CA LEU A 185 24.97 -13.34 -0.36
C LEU A 185 23.98 -14.51 -0.50
N ARG A 186 22.70 -14.31 -0.16
CA ARG A 186 21.73 -15.40 0.02
C ARG A 186 20.61 -15.44 -1.03
N LEU A 187 20.37 -14.35 -1.77
CA LEU A 187 19.30 -14.33 -2.74
C LEU A 187 19.69 -15.17 -3.99
N PRO A 188 18.90 -16.18 -4.37
CA PRO A 188 19.21 -17.00 -5.53
C PRO A 188 19.01 -16.24 -6.83
N ASN A 189 19.78 -16.59 -7.86
CA ASN A 189 19.52 -16.15 -9.21
C ASN A 189 18.21 -16.79 -9.70
N THR A 190 17.35 -16.01 -10.32
CA THR A 190 16.09 -16.49 -10.88
C THR A 190 16.16 -16.44 -12.40
N ARG A 191 15.51 -17.41 -13.05
CA ARG A 191 15.41 -17.40 -14.52
C ARG A 191 14.22 -16.53 -14.94
N PRO A 192 14.35 -15.82 -16.07
CA PRO A 192 13.19 -15.18 -16.69
C PRO A 192 12.07 -16.19 -16.94
N THR A 193 10.84 -15.82 -16.65
CA THR A 193 9.65 -16.65 -16.81
C THR A 193 9.03 -16.50 -18.19
N THR A 194 9.37 -15.43 -18.93
CA THR A 194 8.85 -15.16 -20.27
C THR A 194 9.91 -14.48 -21.16
N GLN A 195 9.82 -14.74 -22.45
CA GLN A 195 10.59 -14.03 -23.48
C GLN A 195 9.73 -13.02 -24.27
N ALA A 196 8.45 -12.88 -23.92
CA ALA A 196 7.54 -11.97 -24.61
C ALA A 196 8.08 -10.52 -24.60
N PRO A 197 7.94 -9.74 -25.67
CA PRO A 197 8.30 -8.33 -25.69
C PRO A 197 7.62 -7.55 -24.56
N TYR A 198 8.35 -6.63 -23.92
CA TYR A 198 7.82 -5.86 -22.77
C TYR A 198 6.54 -5.10 -23.11
N VAL A 199 6.47 -4.53 -24.33
CA VAL A 199 5.29 -3.82 -24.83
C VAL A 199 4.07 -4.74 -24.93
N GLU A 200 4.27 -6.01 -25.28
CA GLU A 200 3.20 -7.00 -25.34
C GLU A 200 2.65 -7.33 -23.96
N LEU A 201 3.51 -7.41 -22.93
CA LEU A 201 3.06 -7.56 -21.54
C LEU A 201 2.18 -6.39 -21.11
N LEU A 202 2.57 -5.16 -21.42
CA LEU A 202 1.75 -3.97 -21.10
C LEU A 202 0.44 -3.95 -21.90
N ARG A 203 0.48 -4.30 -23.21
CA ARG A 203 -0.74 -4.42 -24.04
C ARG A 203 -1.69 -5.48 -23.50
N SER A 204 -1.17 -6.57 -22.95
CA SER A 204 -1.99 -7.64 -22.38
C SER A 204 -2.76 -7.18 -21.13
N LEU A 205 -2.20 -6.27 -20.32
CA LEU A 205 -2.91 -5.65 -19.20
C LEU A 205 -4.09 -4.80 -19.71
N TRP A 206 -3.86 -4.01 -20.75
CA TRP A 206 -4.90 -3.19 -21.37
C TRP A 206 -6.03 -4.02 -22.01
N ALA A 207 -5.67 -5.10 -22.71
CA ALA A 207 -6.63 -6.03 -23.29
C ALA A 207 -7.49 -6.70 -22.22
N LEU A 208 -6.87 -7.13 -21.11
CA LEU A 208 -7.55 -7.71 -19.97
C LEU A 208 -8.54 -6.72 -19.33
N TRP A 209 -8.14 -5.48 -19.15
CA TRP A 209 -9.00 -4.43 -18.61
C TRP A 209 -10.20 -4.15 -19.50
N ARG A 210 -10.01 -4.07 -20.83
CA ARG A 210 -11.10 -3.87 -21.80
C ARG A 210 -12.06 -5.05 -21.87
N GLY A 211 -11.55 -6.27 -21.82
CA GLY A 211 -12.30 -7.50 -22.03
C GLY A 211 -13.24 -7.88 -20.88
N HIS A 212 -12.99 -7.40 -19.65
CA HIS A 212 -13.70 -7.92 -18.47
C HIS A 212 -14.37 -6.81 -17.65
N GLY A 213 -15.70 -6.66 -17.84
CA GLY A 213 -16.49 -5.66 -17.10
C GLY A 213 -16.46 -5.85 -15.58
N GLY A 214 -16.40 -7.09 -15.10
CA GLY A 214 -16.27 -7.41 -13.67
C GLY A 214 -14.95 -6.90 -13.08
N ILE A 215 -13.83 -7.03 -13.81
CA ILE A 215 -12.51 -6.52 -13.40
C ILE A 215 -12.53 -5.00 -13.33
N ARG A 216 -13.06 -4.33 -14.37
CA ARG A 216 -13.18 -2.85 -14.37
C ARG A 216 -13.95 -2.33 -13.17
N ARG A 217 -15.07 -2.99 -12.84
CA ARG A 217 -15.91 -2.62 -11.70
C ARG A 217 -15.21 -2.81 -10.36
N ALA A 218 -14.61 -3.98 -10.14
CA ALA A 218 -13.85 -4.25 -8.93
C ALA A 218 -12.68 -3.26 -8.75
N ALA A 219 -11.98 -2.95 -9.85
CA ALA A 219 -10.91 -1.97 -9.90
C ALA A 219 -11.40 -0.54 -9.61
N ALA A 220 -12.54 -0.13 -10.16
CA ALA A 220 -13.13 1.19 -9.91
C ALA A 220 -13.55 1.36 -8.43
N ILE A 221 -14.19 0.36 -7.83
CA ILE A 221 -14.54 0.39 -6.40
C ILE A 221 -13.27 0.50 -5.56
N GLN A 222 -12.23 -0.25 -5.90
CA GLN A 222 -10.99 -0.23 -5.15
C GLN A 222 -10.20 1.06 -5.33
N PHE A 223 -10.29 1.72 -6.50
CA PHE A 223 -9.77 3.06 -6.73
C PHE A 223 -10.45 4.10 -5.80
N MET A 224 -11.79 4.06 -5.69
CA MET A 224 -12.53 4.96 -4.78
C MET A 224 -12.15 4.71 -3.32
N PHE A 225 -11.98 3.45 -2.92
CA PHE A 225 -11.49 3.11 -1.58
C PHE A 225 -10.05 3.55 -1.35
N GLY A 226 -9.23 3.51 -2.40
CA GLY A 226 -7.88 4.09 -2.40
C GLY A 226 -7.93 5.60 -2.12
N ILE A 227 -8.85 6.35 -2.75
CA ILE A 227 -9.05 7.79 -2.45
C ILE A 227 -9.32 7.99 -0.96
N CYS A 228 -10.22 7.20 -0.36
CA CYS A 228 -10.55 7.29 1.05
C CYS A 228 -9.34 6.98 1.95
N TYR A 229 -8.61 5.90 1.68
CA TYR A 229 -7.46 5.48 2.47
C TYR A 229 -6.27 6.41 2.32
N GLY A 230 -5.88 6.74 1.09
CA GLY A 230 -4.79 7.67 0.82
C GLY A 230 -5.11 9.07 1.31
N GLY A 231 -6.37 9.51 1.21
CA GLY A 231 -6.86 10.77 1.74
C GLY A 231 -6.71 10.86 3.25
N PHE A 232 -7.16 9.85 4.00
CA PHE A 232 -6.99 9.84 5.46
C PHE A 232 -5.52 9.89 5.86
N TRP A 233 -4.71 8.97 5.35
CA TRP A 233 -3.30 8.89 5.75
C TRP A 233 -2.44 10.03 5.22
N GLY A 234 -2.85 10.71 4.14
CA GLY A 234 -2.19 11.90 3.62
C GLY A 234 -2.32 13.13 4.52
N VAL A 235 -3.41 13.23 5.29
CA VAL A 235 -3.69 14.40 6.14
C VAL A 235 -3.84 14.07 7.62
N ALA A 236 -3.74 12.81 8.04
CA ALA A 236 -3.94 12.41 9.43
C ALA A 236 -3.04 13.17 10.41
N ALA A 237 -1.75 13.32 10.11
CA ALA A 237 -0.83 14.05 10.97
C ALA A 237 -1.09 15.56 10.98
N PRO A 238 -1.22 16.26 9.83
CA PRO A 238 -1.64 17.66 9.82
C PRO A 238 -2.97 17.91 10.52
N MET A 239 -3.97 17.07 10.31
CA MET A 239 -5.28 17.17 10.93
C MET A 239 -5.18 17.05 12.46
N LEU A 240 -4.48 16.04 12.98
CA LEU A 240 -4.28 15.83 14.41
C LEU A 240 -3.49 16.98 15.04
N ALA A 241 -2.51 17.53 14.34
CA ALA A 241 -1.74 18.67 14.82
C ALA A 241 -2.61 19.94 14.92
N VAL A 242 -3.43 20.24 13.91
CA VAL A 242 -4.28 21.44 13.88
C VAL A 242 -5.46 21.34 14.83
N LEU A 243 -6.19 20.21 14.81
CA LEU A 243 -7.43 20.07 15.57
C LEU A 243 -7.21 19.67 17.05
N HIS A 244 -6.15 18.91 17.32
CA HIS A 244 -5.92 18.32 18.66
C HIS A 244 -4.54 18.68 19.25
N ARG A 245 -3.75 19.52 18.58
CA ARG A 245 -2.38 19.88 19.00
C ARG A 245 -1.50 18.63 19.26
N ALA A 246 -1.76 17.55 18.50
CA ALA A 246 -1.08 16.28 18.70
C ALA A 246 0.21 16.21 17.88
N GLY A 247 1.25 15.64 18.49
CA GLY A 247 2.56 15.47 17.85
C GLY A 247 2.64 14.19 16.99
N PRO A 248 3.83 13.96 16.38
CA PRO A 248 4.09 12.81 15.51
C PRO A 248 3.84 11.44 16.20
N SER A 249 4.09 11.31 17.50
CA SER A 249 3.80 10.09 18.26
C SER A 249 2.33 9.71 18.20
N THR A 250 1.42 10.66 18.44
CA THR A 250 -0.03 10.42 18.40
C THR A 250 -0.46 10.04 16.99
N ALA A 251 0.04 10.74 15.96
CA ALA A 251 -0.23 10.42 14.57
C ALA A 251 0.29 9.02 14.19
N GLY A 252 1.43 8.60 14.71
CA GLY A 252 1.99 7.26 14.53
C GLY A 252 1.13 6.17 15.20
N LEU A 253 0.63 6.43 16.42
CA LEU A 253 -0.24 5.52 17.16
C LEU A 253 -1.59 5.27 16.47
N MET A 254 -2.05 6.18 15.60
CA MET A 254 -3.20 5.93 14.72
C MET A 254 -2.99 4.71 13.80
N GLY A 255 -1.78 4.24 13.63
CA GLY A 255 -1.50 2.97 12.96
C GLY A 255 -2.16 1.76 13.65
N ILE A 256 -2.34 1.79 14.97
CA ILE A 256 -2.94 0.68 15.73
C ILE A 256 -4.40 0.47 15.34
N PRO A 257 -5.30 1.46 15.44
CA PRO A 257 -6.67 1.30 14.94
C PRO A 257 -6.71 1.00 13.43
N GLY A 258 -5.81 1.57 12.62
CA GLY A 258 -5.69 1.26 11.19
C GLY A 258 -5.21 -0.17 10.88
N ALA A 259 -4.70 -0.92 11.86
CA ALA A 259 -4.31 -2.32 11.65
C ALA A 259 -5.46 -3.33 11.87
N THR A 260 -6.65 -2.88 12.30
CA THR A 260 -7.81 -3.76 12.56
C THR A 260 -8.29 -4.51 11.33
N GLY A 261 -8.10 -3.94 10.15
CA GLY A 261 -8.42 -4.61 8.88
C GLY A 261 -7.64 -5.92 8.65
N ILE A 262 -6.46 -6.09 9.27
CA ILE A 262 -5.70 -7.34 9.19
C ILE A 262 -6.50 -8.49 9.80
N LEU A 263 -7.21 -8.23 10.90
CA LEU A 263 -8.04 -9.22 11.60
C LEU A 263 -9.26 -9.63 10.79
N VAL A 264 -9.74 -8.75 9.91
CA VAL A 264 -10.94 -8.95 9.10
C VAL A 264 -10.69 -9.76 7.82
N ALA A 265 -9.45 -9.80 7.32
CA ALA A 265 -9.15 -10.42 6.04
C ALA A 265 -9.58 -11.91 5.94
N ARG A 266 -9.30 -12.73 6.98
CA ARG A 266 -9.72 -14.14 7.02
C ARG A 266 -11.23 -14.32 7.18
N PRO A 267 -11.92 -13.65 8.14
CA PRO A 267 -13.38 -13.67 8.23
C PRO A 267 -14.07 -13.21 6.94
N ALA A 268 -13.58 -12.15 6.29
CA ALA A 268 -14.14 -11.64 5.04
C ALA A 268 -14.06 -12.68 3.91
N GLY A 269 -12.96 -13.41 3.79
CA GLY A 269 -12.85 -14.51 2.83
C GLY A 269 -13.90 -15.59 3.07
N ARG A 270 -14.00 -16.10 4.30
CA ARG A 270 -15.02 -17.11 4.66
C ARG A 270 -16.44 -16.60 4.45
N TRP A 271 -16.67 -15.34 4.72
CA TRP A 271 -17.97 -14.72 4.50
C TRP A 271 -18.27 -14.60 3.00
N THR A 272 -17.29 -14.22 2.19
CA THR A 272 -17.40 -14.20 0.72
C THR A 272 -17.79 -15.57 0.16
N ASP A 273 -17.19 -16.64 0.69
CA ASP A 273 -17.51 -18.02 0.26
C ASP A 273 -18.94 -18.45 0.63
N ARG A 274 -19.50 -17.90 1.72
CA ARG A 274 -20.84 -18.28 2.22
C ARG A 274 -21.97 -17.47 1.60
N VAL A 275 -21.82 -16.15 1.53
CA VAL A 275 -22.91 -15.23 1.12
C VAL A 275 -22.69 -14.61 -0.26
N GLY A 276 -21.53 -14.89 -0.88
CA GLY A 276 -21.14 -14.33 -2.16
C GLY A 276 -20.41 -12.98 -2.07
N LEU A 277 -19.91 -12.54 -3.21
CA LEU A 277 -19.04 -11.36 -3.33
C LEU A 277 -19.78 -10.03 -3.06
N ARG A 278 -21.02 -9.92 -3.60
CA ARG A 278 -21.80 -8.67 -3.56
C ARG A 278 -22.09 -8.16 -2.14
N PRO A 279 -22.67 -8.97 -1.23
CA PRO A 279 -22.96 -8.52 0.13
C PRO A 279 -21.71 -8.07 0.88
N VAL A 280 -20.56 -8.76 0.68
CA VAL A 280 -19.30 -8.41 1.35
C VAL A 280 -18.74 -7.08 0.85
N VAL A 281 -18.80 -6.82 -0.46
CA VAL A 281 -18.42 -5.51 -1.02
C VAL A 281 -19.33 -4.40 -0.50
N LEU A 282 -20.66 -4.65 -0.46
CA LEU A 282 -21.63 -3.68 0.06
C LEU A 282 -21.36 -3.36 1.54
N THR A 283 -21.10 -4.37 2.37
CA THR A 283 -20.73 -4.14 3.77
C THR A 283 -19.45 -3.32 3.89
N GLY A 284 -18.46 -3.57 3.01
CA GLY A 284 -17.27 -2.75 2.93
C GLY A 284 -17.57 -1.28 2.63
N ILE A 285 -18.49 -1.02 1.69
CA ILE A 285 -18.94 0.33 1.33
C ILE A 285 -19.70 0.99 2.51
N CYS A 286 -20.60 0.27 3.17
CA CYS A 286 -21.31 0.77 4.35
C CYS A 286 -20.34 1.10 5.50
N SER A 287 -19.37 0.21 5.77
CA SER A 287 -18.33 0.46 6.77
C SER A 287 -17.50 1.72 6.45
N MET A 288 -17.19 1.93 5.15
CA MET A 288 -16.46 3.11 4.70
C MET A 288 -17.29 4.40 4.87
N LEU A 289 -18.59 4.37 4.56
CA LEU A 289 -19.49 5.50 4.80
C LEU A 289 -19.58 5.83 6.30
N LEU A 290 -19.79 4.82 7.14
CA LEU A 290 -19.83 4.99 8.59
C LEU A 290 -18.49 5.51 9.14
N ALA A 291 -17.37 5.08 8.56
CA ALA A 291 -16.05 5.60 8.91
C ALA A 291 -15.98 7.12 8.72
N TRP A 292 -16.39 7.61 7.56
CA TRP A 292 -16.31 9.03 7.25
C TRP A 292 -17.37 9.87 7.98
N VAL A 293 -18.55 9.29 8.27
CA VAL A 293 -19.52 9.90 9.18
C VAL A 293 -18.93 10.05 10.58
N ALA A 294 -18.31 9.00 11.13
CA ALA A 294 -17.63 9.11 12.42
C ALA A 294 -16.50 10.14 12.41
N MET A 295 -15.65 10.11 11.37
CA MET A 295 -14.53 11.05 11.20
C MET A 295 -14.98 12.51 11.03
N SER A 296 -16.19 12.79 10.54
CA SER A 296 -16.71 14.15 10.45
C SER A 296 -16.83 14.83 11.83
N PHE A 297 -16.99 14.04 12.88
CA PHE A 297 -16.95 14.50 14.28
C PHE A 297 -15.53 14.60 14.85
N GLY A 298 -14.51 14.37 14.02
CA GLY A 298 -13.10 14.33 14.40
C GLY A 298 -12.56 15.65 14.95
N ALA A 299 -13.18 16.78 14.61
CA ALA A 299 -12.81 18.07 15.20
C ALA A 299 -13.09 18.15 16.73
N TRP A 300 -14.08 17.42 17.19
CA TRP A 300 -14.51 17.42 18.60
C TRP A 300 -14.02 16.22 19.39
N SER A 301 -13.65 15.12 18.72
CA SER A 301 -13.31 13.87 19.39
C SER A 301 -12.26 13.05 18.65
N ILE A 302 -11.12 12.81 19.29
CA ILE A 302 -10.10 11.85 18.82
C ILE A 302 -10.69 10.43 18.73
N ALA A 303 -11.59 10.07 19.63
CA ALA A 303 -12.25 8.75 19.61
C ALA A 303 -13.05 8.55 18.31
N ALA A 304 -13.68 9.59 17.78
CA ALA A 304 -14.37 9.54 16.50
C ALA A 304 -13.41 9.26 15.34
N ILE A 305 -12.20 9.83 15.38
CA ILE A 305 -11.13 9.55 14.39
C ILE A 305 -10.66 8.11 14.52
N VAL A 306 -10.44 7.62 15.75
CA VAL A 306 -10.01 6.24 16.01
C VAL A 306 -11.03 5.23 15.49
N ILE A 307 -12.31 5.41 15.86
CA ILE A 307 -13.41 4.55 15.38
C ILE A 307 -13.51 4.60 13.86
N GLY A 308 -13.42 5.80 13.30
CA GLY A 308 -13.42 5.99 11.84
C GLY A 308 -12.26 5.28 11.15
N ALA A 309 -11.04 5.36 11.70
CA ALA A 309 -9.87 4.65 11.17
C ALA A 309 -10.03 3.13 11.20
N MET A 310 -10.62 2.59 12.28
CA MET A 310 -10.95 1.16 12.38
C MET A 310 -11.95 0.74 11.29
N LEU A 311 -13.06 1.47 11.19
CA LEU A 311 -14.12 1.18 10.20
C LEU A 311 -13.61 1.33 8.76
N LEU A 312 -12.76 2.32 8.49
CA LEU A 312 -12.12 2.54 7.19
C LEU A 312 -11.29 1.32 6.78
N ASP A 313 -10.44 0.83 7.67
CA ASP A 313 -9.54 -0.29 7.34
C ASP A 313 -10.31 -1.62 7.28
N ILE A 314 -11.32 -1.82 8.13
CA ILE A 314 -12.25 -2.97 8.06
C ILE A 314 -12.98 -2.99 6.71
N GLY A 315 -13.58 -1.86 6.31
CA GLY A 315 -14.31 -1.74 5.05
C GLY A 315 -13.42 -1.96 3.83
N LEU A 316 -12.24 -1.33 3.83
CA LEU A 316 -11.24 -1.48 2.77
C LEU A 316 -10.85 -2.96 2.59
N ARG A 317 -10.51 -3.66 3.69
CA ARG A 317 -10.01 -5.04 3.62
C ARG A 317 -11.11 -6.03 3.25
N ALA A 318 -12.32 -5.87 3.77
CA ALA A 318 -13.44 -6.72 3.42
C ALA A 318 -13.75 -6.64 1.91
N ALA A 319 -13.89 -5.44 1.37
CA ALA A 319 -14.13 -5.24 -0.06
C ALA A 319 -12.94 -5.68 -0.93
N MET A 320 -11.70 -5.45 -0.46
CA MET A 320 -10.49 -5.86 -1.17
C MET A 320 -10.43 -7.38 -1.34
N VAL A 321 -10.70 -8.15 -0.29
CA VAL A 321 -10.71 -9.63 -0.34
C VAL A 321 -11.77 -10.12 -1.32
N ALA A 322 -13.00 -9.60 -1.25
CA ALA A 322 -14.07 -9.98 -2.14
C ALA A 322 -13.77 -9.63 -3.62
N ASN A 323 -13.29 -8.41 -3.89
CA ASN A 323 -12.92 -7.98 -5.24
C ASN A 323 -11.74 -8.78 -5.80
N GLN A 324 -10.76 -9.13 -4.97
CA GLN A 324 -9.61 -9.94 -5.38
C GLN A 324 -10.02 -11.38 -5.70
N THR A 325 -10.96 -11.94 -4.93
CA THR A 325 -11.57 -13.26 -5.23
C THR A 325 -12.29 -13.23 -6.59
N LEU A 326 -13.11 -12.19 -6.85
CA LEU A 326 -13.78 -11.99 -8.14
C LEU A 326 -12.78 -11.96 -9.31
N ILE A 327 -11.73 -11.16 -9.19
CA ILE A 327 -10.73 -10.99 -10.23
C ILE A 327 -9.99 -12.31 -10.51
N ASN A 328 -9.61 -13.02 -9.47
CA ASN A 328 -8.87 -14.28 -9.60
C ASN A 328 -9.72 -15.43 -10.17
N SER A 329 -11.05 -15.41 -9.92
CA SER A 329 -11.97 -16.39 -10.50
C SER A 329 -12.34 -16.08 -11.95
N ALA A 330 -12.41 -14.79 -12.31
CA ALA A 330 -12.79 -14.36 -13.66
C ALA A 330 -11.71 -14.70 -14.72
N VAL A 331 -10.44 -14.78 -14.36
CA VAL A 331 -9.33 -15.00 -15.29
C VAL A 331 -8.27 -15.95 -14.71
N PRO A 332 -8.57 -17.26 -14.58
CA PRO A 332 -7.69 -18.24 -13.95
C PRO A 332 -6.27 -18.29 -14.54
N ASP A 333 -6.16 -18.15 -15.87
CA ASP A 333 -4.90 -18.23 -16.62
C ASP A 333 -4.09 -16.91 -16.59
N SER A 334 -4.70 -15.84 -16.10
CA SER A 334 -4.10 -14.49 -16.11
C SER A 334 -4.13 -13.81 -14.74
N ARG A 335 -4.20 -14.56 -13.65
CA ARG A 335 -4.33 -14.04 -12.27
C ARG A 335 -3.26 -13.02 -11.90
N ALA A 336 -1.99 -13.26 -12.28
CA ALA A 336 -0.90 -12.34 -11.99
C ALA A 336 -1.13 -10.97 -12.65
N ARG A 337 -1.52 -10.95 -13.94
CA ARG A 337 -1.82 -9.73 -14.68
C ARG A 337 -3.05 -9.01 -14.12
N ALA A 338 -4.08 -9.75 -13.76
CA ALA A 338 -5.30 -9.19 -13.16
C ALA A 338 -5.02 -8.57 -11.77
N ASN A 339 -4.19 -9.20 -10.94
CA ASN A 339 -3.75 -8.63 -9.67
C ASN A 339 -2.85 -7.40 -9.86
N THR A 340 -2.01 -7.35 -10.90
CA THR A 340 -1.25 -6.14 -11.26
C THR A 340 -2.21 -4.99 -11.59
N LEU A 341 -3.21 -5.21 -12.45
CA LEU A 341 -4.23 -4.21 -12.77
C LEU A 341 -4.98 -3.72 -11.52
N PHE A 342 -5.38 -4.65 -10.66
CA PHE A 342 -6.05 -4.32 -9.41
C PHE A 342 -5.17 -3.43 -8.52
N GLY A 343 -3.90 -3.80 -8.36
CA GLY A 343 -2.92 -3.02 -7.61
C GLY A 343 -2.71 -1.61 -8.20
N LEU A 344 -2.67 -1.48 -9.53
CA LEU A 344 -2.56 -0.19 -10.20
C LEU A 344 -3.72 0.75 -9.82
N HIS A 345 -4.96 0.25 -9.76
CA HIS A 345 -6.12 1.05 -9.35
C HIS A 345 -6.11 1.38 -7.85
N VAL A 346 -5.69 0.46 -7.00
CA VAL A 346 -5.51 0.71 -5.56
C VAL A 346 -4.56 1.88 -5.34
N TRP A 347 -3.38 1.81 -5.93
CA TRP A 347 -2.32 2.80 -5.66
C TRP A 347 -2.55 4.12 -6.39
N SER A 348 -3.18 4.12 -7.57
CA SER A 348 -3.63 5.37 -8.20
C SER A 348 -4.72 6.06 -7.38
N GLY A 349 -5.64 5.31 -6.79
CA GLY A 349 -6.63 5.85 -5.84
C GLY A 349 -5.97 6.45 -4.60
N ASN A 350 -4.98 5.76 -4.01
CA ASN A 350 -4.23 6.28 -2.86
C ASN A 350 -3.49 7.59 -3.18
N ALA A 351 -2.84 7.66 -4.34
CA ALA A 351 -2.15 8.87 -4.78
C ALA A 351 -3.13 10.04 -5.00
N ALA A 352 -4.23 9.77 -5.73
CA ALA A 352 -5.28 10.77 -5.96
C ALA A 352 -5.91 11.24 -4.64
N GLY A 353 -6.17 10.31 -3.72
CA GLY A 353 -6.73 10.60 -2.41
C GLY A 353 -5.81 11.46 -1.54
N ALA A 354 -4.52 11.13 -1.48
CA ALA A 354 -3.54 11.91 -0.75
C ALA A 354 -3.44 13.35 -1.28
N PHE A 355 -3.43 13.51 -2.61
CA PHE A 355 -3.42 14.82 -3.25
C PHE A 355 -4.69 15.62 -2.98
N LEU A 356 -5.86 15.03 -3.29
CA LEU A 356 -7.15 15.72 -3.14
C LEU A 356 -7.44 16.10 -1.69
N ALA A 357 -7.15 15.20 -0.74
CA ALA A 357 -7.35 15.46 0.68
C ALA A 357 -6.42 16.53 1.23
N SER A 358 -5.16 16.55 0.81
CA SER A 358 -4.20 17.57 1.24
C SER A 358 -4.60 18.96 0.72
N LEU A 359 -5.06 19.05 -0.53
CA LEU A 359 -5.58 20.28 -1.11
C LEU A 359 -6.87 20.75 -0.40
N ALA A 360 -7.83 19.82 -0.19
CA ALA A 360 -9.08 20.11 0.49
C ALA A 360 -8.84 20.53 1.95
N PHE A 361 -7.92 19.88 2.65
CA PHE A 361 -7.57 20.22 4.02
C PHE A 361 -6.95 21.62 4.12
N ALA A 362 -6.01 21.95 3.22
CA ALA A 362 -5.34 23.25 3.22
C ALA A 362 -6.29 24.43 2.92
N GLN A 363 -7.27 24.22 2.03
CA GLN A 363 -8.17 25.31 1.59
C GLN A 363 -9.46 25.39 2.42
N PHE A 364 -10.02 24.26 2.82
CA PHE A 364 -11.37 24.18 3.39
C PHE A 364 -11.45 23.41 4.71
N GLY A 365 -10.31 22.90 5.21
CA GLY A 365 -10.23 22.18 6.48
C GLY A 365 -10.75 20.74 6.41
N TRP A 366 -10.90 20.15 7.61
CA TRP A 366 -11.17 18.72 7.79
C TRP A 366 -12.50 18.22 7.18
N LEU A 367 -13.56 19.01 7.29
CA LEU A 367 -14.87 18.60 6.75
C LEU A 367 -14.87 18.47 5.24
N ALA A 368 -14.05 19.26 4.53
CA ALA A 368 -13.91 19.10 3.08
C ALA A 368 -13.22 17.77 2.70
N VAL A 369 -12.26 17.34 3.50
CA VAL A 369 -11.65 16.00 3.34
C VAL A 369 -12.69 14.89 3.50
N CYS A 370 -13.53 15.00 4.54
CA CYS A 370 -14.65 14.07 4.73
C CYS A 370 -15.62 14.09 3.54
N GLY A 371 -15.91 15.27 2.99
CA GLY A 371 -16.77 15.43 1.79
C GLY A 371 -16.20 14.74 0.55
N VAL A 372 -14.90 14.91 0.28
CA VAL A 372 -14.20 14.23 -0.83
C VAL A 372 -14.30 12.71 -0.68
N ALA A 373 -14.04 12.19 0.51
CA ALA A 373 -14.06 10.76 0.76
C ALA A 373 -15.48 10.16 0.77
N MET A 374 -16.47 10.87 1.31
CA MET A 374 -17.88 10.48 1.21
C MET A 374 -18.33 10.42 -0.25
N THR A 375 -17.96 11.42 -1.07
CA THR A 375 -18.27 11.42 -2.50
C THR A 375 -17.65 10.21 -3.20
N ALA A 376 -16.38 9.92 -2.95
CA ALA A 376 -15.71 8.73 -3.49
C ALA A 376 -16.43 7.44 -3.07
N THR A 377 -16.85 7.33 -1.80
CA THR A 377 -17.56 6.15 -1.30
C THR A 377 -18.96 6.01 -1.91
N LEU A 378 -19.68 7.12 -2.10
CA LEU A 378 -20.99 7.11 -2.78
C LEU A 378 -20.85 6.73 -4.26
N LEU A 379 -19.79 7.19 -4.93
CA LEU A 379 -19.50 6.73 -6.30
C LEU A 379 -19.18 5.24 -6.34
N ALA A 380 -18.46 4.70 -5.37
CA ALA A 380 -18.24 3.26 -5.23
C ALA A 380 -19.56 2.50 -5.05
N LEU A 381 -20.50 3.05 -4.27
CA LEU A 381 -21.84 2.49 -4.10
C LEU A 381 -22.63 2.49 -5.41
N LEU A 382 -22.61 3.59 -6.15
CA LEU A 382 -23.28 3.67 -7.47
C LEU A 382 -22.72 2.65 -8.45
N VAL A 383 -21.39 2.51 -8.53
CA VAL A 383 -20.72 1.47 -9.34
C VAL A 383 -21.13 0.08 -8.90
N HIS A 384 -21.26 -0.16 -7.60
CA HIS A 384 -21.70 -1.45 -7.05
C HIS A 384 -23.15 -1.77 -7.42
N LEU A 385 -24.06 -0.82 -7.27
CA LEU A 385 -25.49 -1.00 -7.55
C LEU A 385 -25.79 -1.11 -9.05
N SER A 386 -25.03 -0.43 -9.92
CA SER A 386 -25.18 -0.55 -11.38
C SER A 386 -24.94 -1.98 -11.87
N ALA A 387 -24.24 -2.80 -11.11
CA ALA A 387 -23.97 -4.21 -11.38
C ALA A 387 -25.23 -5.10 -11.40
N GLY A 388 -26.28 -4.69 -10.70
CA GLY A 388 -27.53 -5.46 -10.63
C GLY A 388 -28.39 -5.39 -11.90
N ARG A 389 -28.09 -4.47 -12.81
CA ARG A 389 -28.88 -4.21 -14.02
C ARG A 389 -28.36 -4.90 -15.30
N THR A 390 -27.13 -5.42 -15.27
CA THR A 390 -26.61 -6.22 -16.39
C THR A 390 -26.96 -7.69 -16.13
N ARG A 391 -27.92 -8.25 -16.91
CA ARG A 391 -28.15 -9.70 -16.99
C ARG A 391 -26.83 -10.42 -17.31
N PRO A 392 -26.61 -11.64 -16.77
CA PRO A 392 -25.55 -12.48 -17.31
C PRO A 392 -25.82 -12.60 -18.82
N ALA A 393 -24.82 -12.28 -19.65
CA ALA A 393 -24.83 -12.73 -21.03
C ALA A 393 -24.72 -14.26 -20.96
N ASP A 394 -25.71 -14.94 -21.46
CA ASP A 394 -25.78 -16.38 -21.67
C ASP A 394 -24.59 -16.87 -22.51
#